data_a52e6c6f8726358b4116414b575174ea
#
_entry.id   a52e6c6f8726358b4116414b575174ea
#
_cell.length_a   1.000
_cell.length_b   1.000
_cell.length_c   1.000
_cell.angle_alpha   90.00
_cell.angle_beta   90.00
_cell.angle_gamma   90.00
#
_symmetry.space_group_name_H-M   'P 1'
#
loop_
_entity.id
_entity.type
_entity.pdbx_description
1 polymer ?
#
loop_
_entity_poly.entity_id
_entity_poly.type
_entity_poly.pdbx_seq_one_letter_code
_entity_poly.pdbx_strand_id
1 'polypeptide(L)'
;MANNFINRIKPDISANAAGPTEVYYHATKKAIVIELDASNKSSAGVTIGVGVEDTSANGSAVSGSFSLTAHANGTFTKTSHGLNVNDRVTIQAGTAPTIASGSTDSVLSVGAVSGTVKRYFVQAKTDNTFHLAETRSATVPIKFTNTGSLTSFTKVAFAEVIRDAPIPVGGALKVISGQKLVLEDTDRLFVWCSSASNVDAICSILEEVS
;
A
#
# COMPACT_ATOMS: atom_id res chain seq x y z
N MET A 1 15.47 -20.91 21.20
CA MET A 1 14.91 -20.46 19.89
C MET A 1 16.09 -20.20 18.95
N ALA A 2 16.07 -20.73 17.77
CA ALA A 2 17.10 -20.47 16.76
C ALA A 2 16.64 -19.31 15.87
N ASN A 3 17.49 -18.35 15.61
CA ASN A 3 17.22 -17.27 14.66
C ASN A 3 17.56 -17.74 13.25
N ASN A 4 16.74 -17.35 12.28
CA ASN A 4 16.94 -17.69 10.88
C ASN A 4 17.26 -16.44 10.05
N PHE A 5 18.43 -16.42 9.43
CA PHE A 5 18.79 -15.37 8.47
C PHE A 5 18.27 -15.71 7.09
N ILE A 6 17.52 -14.82 6.51
CA ILE A 6 16.96 -14.97 5.16
C ILE A 6 17.19 -13.70 4.33
N ASN A 7 17.31 -13.90 3.02
CA ASN A 7 17.27 -12.83 2.05
C ASN A 7 15.97 -12.93 1.25
N ARG A 8 15.29 -11.80 1.10
CA ARG A 8 14.14 -11.64 0.22
C ARG A 8 14.54 -10.78 -0.96
N ILE A 9 14.43 -11.34 -2.15
CA ILE A 9 14.74 -10.66 -3.40
C ILE A 9 13.42 -10.39 -4.11
N LYS A 10 13.20 -9.13 -4.45
CA LYS A 10 12.03 -8.68 -5.21
C LYS A 10 12.50 -7.93 -6.45
N PRO A 11 12.55 -8.59 -7.60
CA PRO A 11 12.75 -7.91 -8.87
C PRO A 11 11.49 -7.14 -9.26
N ASP A 12 11.65 -6.19 -10.15
CA ASP A 12 10.55 -5.52 -10.85
C ASP A 12 9.53 -4.85 -9.91
N ILE A 13 10.02 -3.99 -9.01
CA ILE A 13 9.19 -3.26 -8.05
C ILE A 13 8.09 -2.47 -8.78
N SER A 14 6.88 -2.50 -8.24
CA SER A 14 5.71 -1.78 -8.76
C SER A 14 5.90 -0.26 -8.72
N ALA A 15 5.42 0.43 -9.74
CA ALA A 15 5.33 1.90 -9.75
C ALA A 15 4.13 2.43 -8.96
N ASN A 16 3.24 1.59 -8.48
CA ASN A 16 1.99 2.01 -7.88
C ASN A 16 2.05 1.98 -6.35
N ALA A 17 1.95 3.14 -5.72
CA ALA A 17 1.91 3.28 -4.27
C ALA A 17 0.62 2.69 -3.63
N ALA A 18 -0.46 2.55 -4.38
CA ALA A 18 -1.69 1.88 -3.91
C ALA A 18 -1.56 0.36 -3.96
N GLY A 19 -0.77 -0.16 -4.91
CA GLY A 19 -0.41 -1.57 -5.03
C GLY A 19 1.10 -1.79 -4.92
N PRO A 20 1.75 -1.40 -3.80
CA PRO A 20 3.19 -1.54 -3.64
C PRO A 20 3.60 -3.02 -3.63
N THR A 21 4.84 -3.29 -3.97
CA THR A 21 5.41 -4.63 -3.88
C THR A 21 5.66 -5.01 -2.43
N GLU A 22 5.05 -6.09 -1.95
CA GLU A 22 5.36 -6.67 -0.65
C GLU A 22 6.73 -7.34 -0.69
N VAL A 23 7.65 -6.89 0.13
CA VAL A 23 9.00 -7.45 0.25
C VAL A 23 9.05 -8.53 1.32
N TYR A 24 8.35 -8.30 2.43
CA TYR A 24 8.30 -9.23 3.55
C TYR A 24 6.93 -9.27 4.21
N TYR A 25 6.52 -10.47 4.58
CA TYR A 25 5.38 -10.80 5.42
C TYR A 25 5.60 -12.15 6.10
N HIS A 26 5.21 -12.26 7.35
CA HIS A 26 5.08 -13.54 8.05
C HIS A 26 3.87 -13.52 8.97
N ALA A 27 3.11 -14.61 8.98
CA ALA A 27 1.84 -14.68 9.72
C ALA A 27 1.99 -14.86 11.23
N THR A 28 3.13 -15.37 11.70
CA THR A 28 3.29 -15.81 13.10
C THR A 28 4.70 -15.56 13.66
N LYS A 29 5.57 -14.88 12.92
CA LYS A 29 6.94 -14.61 13.35
C LYS A 29 7.20 -13.12 13.40
N LYS A 30 7.93 -12.71 14.41
CA LYS A 30 8.57 -11.40 14.46
C LYS A 30 9.86 -11.44 13.64
N ALA A 31 10.23 -10.29 13.11
CA ALA A 31 11.42 -10.17 12.29
C ALA A 31 12.17 -8.87 12.53
N ILE A 32 13.46 -8.90 12.28
CA ILE A 32 14.29 -7.70 12.24
C ILE A 32 14.80 -7.55 10.81
N VAL A 33 14.42 -6.46 10.16
CA VAL A 33 15.04 -6.05 8.90
C VAL A 33 16.40 -5.45 9.21
N ILE A 34 17.44 -6.12 8.75
CA ILE A 34 18.84 -5.72 8.99
C ILE A 34 19.28 -4.73 7.92
N GLU A 35 18.90 -5.01 6.67
CA GLU A 35 19.26 -4.22 5.51
C GLU A 35 18.15 -4.28 4.45
N LEU A 36 17.89 -3.17 3.81
CA LEU A 36 17.06 -3.07 2.62
C LEU A 36 17.79 -2.21 1.60
N ASP A 37 18.19 -2.82 0.51
CA ASP A 37 18.83 -2.18 -0.64
C ASP A 37 17.87 -2.14 -1.82
N ALA A 38 17.91 -1.06 -2.57
CA ALA A 38 17.20 -0.91 -3.83
C ALA A 38 18.15 -0.45 -4.93
N SER A 39 18.09 -1.09 -6.09
CA SER A 39 18.94 -0.79 -7.23
C SER A 39 18.11 -0.36 -8.44
N ASN A 40 18.54 0.73 -9.08
CA ASN A 40 17.96 1.22 -10.33
C ASN A 40 18.64 0.54 -11.52
N LYS A 41 17.89 -0.26 -12.26
CA LYS A 41 18.36 -0.95 -13.48
C LYS A 41 17.93 -0.25 -14.79
N SER A 42 17.29 0.91 -14.68
CA SER A 42 16.83 1.66 -15.85
C SER A 42 17.87 2.64 -16.38
N SER A 43 17.61 3.19 -17.57
CA SER A 43 18.40 4.25 -18.21
C SER A 43 18.04 5.66 -17.73
N ALA A 44 17.13 5.79 -16.75
CA ALA A 44 16.70 7.08 -16.18
C ALA A 44 16.77 7.03 -14.64
N GLY A 45 16.87 8.18 -14.00
CA GLY A 45 16.72 8.29 -12.55
C GLY A 45 15.31 7.90 -12.13
N VAL A 46 15.19 7.20 -11.00
CA VAL A 46 13.90 6.81 -10.39
C VAL A 46 13.85 7.26 -8.96
N THR A 47 12.66 7.32 -8.38
CA THR A 47 12.49 7.47 -6.93
C THR A 47 11.90 6.20 -6.33
N ILE A 48 12.20 5.97 -5.04
CA ILE A 48 11.70 4.84 -4.28
C ILE A 48 10.99 5.31 -3.01
N GLY A 49 9.95 4.58 -2.63
CA GLY A 49 9.32 4.67 -1.32
C GLY A 49 9.31 3.31 -0.64
N VAL A 50 9.43 3.33 0.68
CA VAL A 50 9.37 2.16 1.55
C VAL A 50 8.42 2.46 2.69
N GLY A 51 7.58 1.50 3.05
CA GLY A 51 6.65 1.66 4.16
C GLY A 51 6.32 0.35 4.85
N VAL A 52 5.85 0.47 6.07
CA VAL A 52 5.40 -0.64 6.91
C VAL A 52 3.90 -0.50 7.17
N GLU A 53 3.19 -1.58 6.98
CA GLU A 53 1.84 -1.75 7.47
C GLU A 53 1.88 -2.50 8.80
N ASP A 54 1.48 -1.80 9.86
CA ASP A 54 1.25 -2.40 11.18
C ASP A 54 -0.18 -2.93 11.20
N THR A 55 -0.32 -4.23 11.03
CA THR A 55 -1.65 -4.85 10.93
C THR A 55 -2.37 -4.90 12.27
N SER A 56 -1.65 -4.86 13.39
CA SER A 56 -2.22 -4.81 14.74
C SER A 56 -2.89 -3.46 15.02
N ALA A 57 -2.41 -2.39 14.39
CA ALA A 57 -2.94 -1.03 14.50
C ALA A 57 -3.98 -0.68 13.42
N ASN A 58 -4.30 -1.59 12.50
CA ASN A 58 -5.37 -1.38 11.53
C ASN A 58 -6.70 -1.08 12.22
N GLY A 59 -7.44 -0.13 11.68
CA GLY A 59 -8.78 0.18 12.17
C GLY A 59 -9.73 -1.02 11.97
N SER A 60 -10.80 -1.05 12.74
CA SER A 60 -11.88 -2.01 12.50
C SER A 60 -12.56 -1.74 11.17
N ALA A 61 -13.11 -2.77 10.55
CA ALA A 61 -13.91 -2.63 9.34
C ALA A 61 -15.16 -1.78 9.63
N VAL A 62 -15.33 -0.71 8.87
CA VAL A 62 -16.49 0.19 8.97
C VAL A 62 -17.54 -0.24 7.97
N SER A 63 -18.64 -0.80 8.46
CA SER A 63 -19.76 -1.33 7.68
C SER A 63 -21.05 -0.52 7.87
N GLY A 64 -22.14 -0.95 7.23
CA GLY A 64 -23.48 -0.33 7.30
C GLY A 64 -23.55 1.00 6.55
N SER A 65 -24.59 1.18 5.75
CA SER A 65 -24.86 2.39 4.93
C SER A 65 -23.63 2.98 4.21
N PHE A 66 -22.68 2.14 3.84
CA PHE A 66 -21.52 2.49 3.03
C PHE A 66 -21.87 2.27 1.56
N SER A 67 -21.75 3.28 0.73
CA SER A 67 -22.14 3.23 -0.67
C SER A 67 -21.31 4.15 -1.55
N LEU A 68 -21.27 3.85 -2.83
CA LEU A 68 -20.75 4.73 -3.89
C LEU A 68 -21.94 5.47 -4.50
N THR A 69 -22.28 6.61 -3.92
CA THR A 69 -23.54 7.34 -4.24
C THR A 69 -23.48 8.13 -5.54
N ALA A 70 -22.31 8.64 -5.90
CA ALA A 70 -22.09 9.37 -7.15
C ALA A 70 -20.89 8.75 -7.87
N HIS A 71 -21.09 7.60 -8.51
CA HIS A 71 -20.03 6.84 -9.15
C HIS A 71 -19.25 7.62 -10.22
N ALA A 72 -19.94 8.42 -11.04
CA ALA A 72 -19.29 9.27 -12.04
C ALA A 72 -18.32 10.32 -11.47
N ASN A 73 -18.47 10.68 -10.19
CA ASN A 73 -17.59 11.58 -9.46
C ASN A 73 -16.63 10.85 -8.51
N GLY A 74 -16.80 9.54 -8.33
CA GLY A 74 -16.03 8.73 -7.38
C GLY A 74 -16.38 9.00 -5.92
N THR A 75 -17.62 9.41 -5.61
CA THR A 75 -18.03 9.80 -4.26
C THR A 75 -18.55 8.61 -3.46
N PHE A 76 -17.81 8.22 -2.46
CA PHE A 76 -18.22 7.27 -1.43
C PHE A 76 -18.92 8.01 -0.30
N THR A 77 -20.00 7.42 0.23
CA THR A 77 -20.80 7.99 1.32
C THR A 77 -20.84 7.05 2.51
N LYS A 78 -20.51 7.60 3.68
CA LYS A 78 -20.64 6.97 4.98
C LYS A 78 -20.67 8.06 6.04
N THR A 79 -21.74 8.18 6.78
CA THR A 79 -21.88 9.14 7.87
C THR A 79 -20.79 8.94 8.92
N SER A 80 -20.14 10.03 9.30
CA SER A 80 -19.09 10.07 10.35
C SER A 80 -17.99 9.00 10.13
N HIS A 81 -17.46 8.90 8.91
CA HIS A 81 -16.52 7.83 8.53
C HIS A 81 -15.15 7.91 9.22
N GLY A 82 -14.77 9.03 9.85
CA GLY A 82 -13.53 9.17 10.63
C GLY A 82 -12.23 9.18 9.82
N LEU A 83 -12.30 9.22 8.48
CA LEU A 83 -11.13 9.27 7.62
C LEU A 83 -10.58 10.68 7.48
N ASN A 84 -9.27 10.78 7.27
CA ASN A 84 -8.55 12.00 6.90
C ASN A 84 -7.98 11.88 5.48
N VAL A 85 -7.70 13.02 4.86
CA VAL A 85 -6.97 13.04 3.59
C VAL A 85 -5.61 12.37 3.78
N ASN A 86 -5.23 11.56 2.81
CA ASN A 86 -4.05 10.69 2.81
C ASN A 86 -4.13 9.44 3.73
N ASP A 87 -5.22 9.22 4.45
CA ASP A 87 -5.43 7.90 5.05
C ASP A 87 -5.43 6.82 3.96
N ARG A 88 -4.89 5.66 4.28
CA ARG A 88 -4.95 4.47 3.41
C ARG A 88 -6.12 3.61 3.84
N VAL A 89 -6.85 3.11 2.85
CA VAL A 89 -8.01 2.25 3.08
C VAL A 89 -8.01 1.06 2.14
N THR A 90 -8.54 -0.05 2.62
CA THR A 90 -9.01 -1.16 1.78
C THR A 90 -10.53 -1.12 1.70
N ILE A 91 -11.08 -1.60 0.59
CA ILE A 91 -12.53 -1.65 0.34
C ILE A 91 -12.96 -3.10 0.28
N GLN A 92 -14.08 -3.43 0.90
CA GLN A 92 -14.75 -4.74 0.75
C GLN A 92 -16.05 -4.57 -0.02
N ALA A 93 -16.32 -5.50 -0.91
CA ALA A 93 -17.54 -5.52 -1.72
C ALA A 93 -17.89 -6.96 -2.10
N GLY A 94 -19.17 -7.24 -2.28
CA GLY A 94 -19.65 -8.48 -2.92
C GLY A 94 -19.41 -8.44 -4.43
N THR A 95 -19.62 -7.27 -5.04
CA THR A 95 -19.29 -7.00 -6.45
C THR A 95 -18.47 -5.71 -6.52
N ALA A 96 -17.28 -5.80 -7.10
CA ALA A 96 -16.38 -4.65 -7.22
C ALA A 96 -16.93 -3.62 -8.25
N PRO A 97 -16.88 -2.31 -7.95
CA PRO A 97 -17.19 -1.28 -8.93
C PRO A 97 -16.22 -1.31 -10.11
N THR A 98 -16.75 -1.09 -11.33
CA THR A 98 -15.94 -0.93 -12.53
C THR A 98 -15.39 0.49 -12.62
N ILE A 99 -14.12 0.64 -12.86
CA ILE A 99 -13.43 1.93 -12.93
C ILE A 99 -13.61 2.54 -14.32
N ALA A 100 -13.96 3.83 -14.35
CA ALA A 100 -14.06 4.63 -15.57
C ALA A 100 -12.78 5.39 -15.87
N SER A 101 -12.12 5.94 -14.83
CA SER A 101 -10.89 6.74 -14.93
C SER A 101 -10.24 6.97 -13.56
N GLY A 102 -9.00 7.49 -13.56
CA GLY A 102 -8.26 7.83 -12.33
C GLY A 102 -7.51 6.64 -11.72
N SER A 103 -7.47 5.51 -12.40
CA SER A 103 -6.72 4.31 -12.04
C SER A 103 -6.22 3.61 -13.30
N THR A 104 -5.17 2.82 -13.18
CA THR A 104 -4.69 1.92 -14.23
C THR A 104 -5.48 0.61 -14.28
N ASP A 105 -6.23 0.29 -13.22
CA ASP A 105 -7.09 -0.88 -13.16
C ASP A 105 -8.44 -0.63 -13.83
N SER A 106 -9.06 -1.69 -14.31
CA SER A 106 -10.42 -1.65 -14.85
C SER A 106 -11.51 -1.84 -13.78
N VAL A 107 -11.14 -2.40 -12.62
CA VAL A 107 -12.03 -2.73 -11.50
C VAL A 107 -11.38 -2.36 -10.19
N LEU A 108 -12.16 -1.86 -9.24
CA LEU A 108 -11.67 -1.56 -7.89
C LEU A 108 -11.18 -2.86 -7.22
N SER A 109 -9.96 -2.86 -6.70
CA SER A 109 -9.45 -3.98 -5.90
C SER A 109 -10.20 -4.02 -4.56
N VAL A 110 -10.91 -5.11 -4.31
CA VAL A 110 -11.73 -5.28 -3.11
C VAL A 110 -11.36 -6.54 -2.35
N GLY A 111 -11.48 -6.49 -1.03
CA GLY A 111 -11.21 -7.62 -0.14
C GLY A 111 -10.91 -7.18 1.27
N ALA A 112 -10.82 -8.15 2.18
CA ALA A 112 -10.30 -7.92 3.53
C ALA A 112 -8.83 -7.49 3.46
N VAL A 113 -8.34 -6.81 4.48
CA VAL A 113 -6.92 -6.41 4.56
C VAL A 113 -6.04 -7.65 4.47
N SER A 114 -5.42 -7.86 3.31
CA SER A 114 -4.55 -9.00 3.00
C SER A 114 -3.47 -8.56 2.00
N GLY A 115 -2.45 -9.38 1.77
CA GLY A 115 -1.29 -9.04 0.95
C GLY A 115 -1.59 -8.50 -0.44
N THR A 116 -2.61 -9.03 -1.09
CA THR A 116 -2.89 -8.76 -2.51
C THR A 116 -3.89 -7.62 -2.76
N VAL A 117 -4.61 -7.18 -1.72
CA VAL A 117 -5.62 -6.12 -1.87
C VAL A 117 -4.96 -4.76 -1.91
N LYS A 118 -5.27 -3.95 -2.92
CA LYS A 118 -4.76 -2.58 -3.02
C LYS A 118 -5.23 -1.71 -1.86
N ARG A 119 -4.36 -0.79 -1.43
CA ARG A 119 -4.64 0.24 -0.46
C ARG A 119 -4.78 1.56 -1.19
N TYR A 120 -5.96 2.13 -1.15
CA TYR A 120 -6.23 3.42 -1.78
C TYR A 120 -6.01 4.56 -0.80
N PHE A 121 -5.65 5.72 -1.31
CA PHE A 121 -5.54 6.95 -0.53
C PHE A 121 -6.86 7.71 -0.54
N VAL A 122 -7.23 8.26 0.60
CA VAL A 122 -8.33 9.24 0.68
C VAL A 122 -7.83 10.54 0.07
N GLN A 123 -8.36 10.92 -1.10
CA GLN A 123 -7.92 12.09 -1.86
C GLN A 123 -8.62 13.37 -1.39
N ALA A 124 -9.94 13.29 -1.12
CA ALA A 124 -10.74 14.37 -0.58
C ALA A 124 -11.83 13.82 0.32
N LYS A 125 -12.29 14.62 1.28
CA LYS A 125 -13.34 14.20 2.22
C LYS A 125 -14.20 15.36 2.72
N THR A 126 -15.42 15.02 3.15
CA THR A 126 -16.22 15.76 4.14
C THR A 126 -16.39 14.87 5.37
N ASP A 127 -17.27 15.18 6.30
CA ASP A 127 -17.56 14.29 7.43
C ASP A 127 -18.33 13.02 7.01
N ASN A 128 -19.03 13.08 5.89
CA ASN A 128 -19.92 12.02 5.43
C ASN A 128 -19.57 11.46 4.03
N THR A 129 -18.59 12.05 3.34
CA THR A 129 -18.18 11.60 2.00
C THR A 129 -16.67 11.60 1.85
N PHE A 130 -16.16 10.72 0.98
CA PHE A 130 -14.74 10.73 0.63
C PHE A 130 -14.52 10.23 -0.81
N HIS A 131 -13.36 10.52 -1.35
CA HIS A 131 -12.89 10.08 -2.65
C HIS A 131 -11.62 9.27 -2.49
N LEU A 132 -11.39 8.35 -3.42
CA LEU A 132 -10.19 7.52 -3.43
C LEU A 132 -9.27 7.86 -4.60
N ALA A 133 -7.97 7.64 -4.38
CA ALA A 133 -6.94 7.75 -5.40
C ALA A 133 -5.88 6.64 -5.24
N GLU A 134 -5.17 6.33 -6.31
CA GLU A 134 -4.07 5.37 -6.28
C GLU A 134 -2.78 5.94 -5.68
N THR A 135 -2.60 7.24 -5.80
CA THR A 135 -1.42 7.92 -5.27
C THR A 135 -1.81 9.08 -4.37
N ARG A 136 -0.97 9.38 -3.40
CA ARG A 136 -1.17 10.50 -2.47
C ARG A 136 -1.20 11.87 -3.17
N SER A 137 -0.46 11.99 -4.28
CA SER A 137 -0.35 13.22 -5.07
C SER A 137 -1.41 13.35 -6.16
N ALA A 138 -2.33 12.39 -6.28
CA ALA A 138 -3.38 12.45 -7.30
C ALA A 138 -4.28 13.67 -7.09
N THR A 139 -4.48 14.45 -8.14
CA THR A 139 -5.39 15.61 -8.16
C THR A 139 -6.80 15.24 -8.58
N VAL A 140 -6.97 14.07 -9.20
CA VAL A 140 -8.25 13.56 -9.68
C VAL A 140 -8.58 12.23 -9.00
N PRO A 141 -9.80 12.07 -8.44
CA PRO A 141 -10.21 10.82 -7.83
C PRO A 141 -10.47 9.72 -8.85
N ILE A 142 -10.46 8.48 -8.37
CA ILE A 142 -10.95 7.33 -9.15
C ILE A 142 -12.45 7.51 -9.38
N LYS A 143 -12.88 7.38 -10.63
CA LYS A 143 -14.28 7.44 -11.07
C LYS A 143 -14.74 6.07 -11.55
N PHE A 144 -16.03 5.83 -11.49
CA PHE A 144 -16.61 4.52 -11.77
C PHE A 144 -17.73 4.60 -12.80
N THR A 145 -18.03 3.47 -13.45
CA THR A 145 -19.18 3.32 -14.37
C THR A 145 -20.40 2.73 -13.67
N ASN A 146 -20.21 2.08 -12.52
CA ASN A 146 -21.27 1.51 -11.70
C ASN A 146 -20.91 1.57 -10.21
N THR A 147 -21.88 1.27 -9.34
CA THR A 147 -21.73 1.38 -7.88
C THR A 147 -21.18 0.11 -7.23
N GLY A 148 -21.20 -1.02 -7.90
CA GLY A 148 -20.92 -2.31 -7.28
C GLY A 148 -21.85 -2.62 -6.09
N SER A 149 -21.42 -3.52 -5.22
CA SER A 149 -22.09 -3.83 -3.94
C SER A 149 -21.10 -3.72 -2.78
N LEU A 150 -20.86 -2.49 -2.32
CA LEU A 150 -19.91 -2.19 -1.24
C LEU A 150 -20.46 -2.68 0.10
N THR A 151 -19.58 -3.22 0.95
CA THR A 151 -19.94 -3.75 2.27
C THR A 151 -19.27 -3.02 3.41
N SER A 152 -17.98 -2.74 3.28
CA SER A 152 -17.21 -2.05 4.32
C SER A 152 -15.91 -1.45 3.76
N PHE A 153 -15.27 -0.62 4.55
CA PHE A 153 -13.87 -0.22 4.36
C PHE A 153 -13.09 -0.37 5.66
N THR A 154 -11.77 -0.51 5.55
CA THR A 154 -10.88 -0.54 6.72
C THR A 154 -9.80 0.50 6.53
N LYS A 155 -9.59 1.34 7.56
CA LYS A 155 -8.43 2.23 7.62
C LYS A 155 -7.20 1.41 7.96
N VAL A 156 -6.15 1.54 7.12
CA VAL A 156 -4.90 0.79 7.24
C VAL A 156 -3.88 1.63 7.98
N ALA A 157 -3.29 1.08 9.02
CA ALA A 157 -2.16 1.68 9.72
C ALA A 157 -0.89 1.48 8.89
N PHE A 158 -0.39 2.55 8.30
CA PHE A 158 0.75 2.53 7.39
C PHE A 158 1.69 3.69 7.68
N ALA A 159 2.96 3.37 7.94
CA ALA A 159 4.03 4.34 8.14
C ALA A 159 5.00 4.30 6.95
N GLU A 160 5.33 5.44 6.38
CA GLU A 160 6.38 5.56 5.38
C GLU A 160 7.74 5.68 6.07
N VAL A 161 8.63 4.74 5.80
CA VAL A 161 10.03 4.75 6.29
C VAL A 161 10.83 5.76 5.48
N ILE A 162 10.62 5.74 4.15
CA ILE A 162 11.21 6.69 3.21
C ILE A 162 10.22 6.96 2.08
N ARG A 163 10.28 8.17 1.52
CA ARG A 163 9.38 8.59 0.45
C ARG A 163 10.14 9.36 -0.63
N ASP A 164 9.86 8.99 -1.89
CA ASP A 164 10.38 9.67 -3.07
C ASP A 164 11.91 9.86 -3.07
N ALA A 165 12.66 8.94 -2.43
CA ALA A 165 14.09 8.98 -2.39
C ALA A 165 14.70 8.69 -3.77
N PRO A 166 15.57 9.56 -4.31
CA PRO A 166 16.08 9.39 -5.65
C PRO A 166 17.16 8.31 -5.71
N ILE A 167 17.10 7.48 -6.76
CA ILE A 167 18.17 6.55 -7.15
C ILE A 167 18.64 6.93 -8.56
N PRO A 168 19.87 7.38 -8.74
CA PRO A 168 20.40 7.72 -10.06
C PRO A 168 20.50 6.48 -10.95
N VAL A 169 20.73 6.72 -12.25
CA VAL A 169 20.96 5.67 -13.25
C VAL A 169 22.10 4.74 -12.80
N GLY A 170 21.85 3.44 -12.78
CA GLY A 170 22.83 2.42 -12.37
C GLY A 170 23.24 2.51 -10.90
N GLY A 171 22.57 3.35 -10.12
CA GLY A 171 22.83 3.51 -8.69
C GLY A 171 22.05 2.54 -7.82
N ALA A 172 22.46 2.46 -6.55
CA ALA A 172 21.74 1.75 -5.51
C ALA A 172 21.57 2.65 -4.28
N LEU A 173 20.49 2.43 -3.54
CA LEU A 173 20.17 3.12 -2.29
C LEU A 173 20.04 2.11 -1.17
N LYS A 174 20.81 2.29 -0.10
CA LYS A 174 20.61 1.61 1.17
C LYS A 174 19.53 2.32 1.95
N VAL A 175 18.32 1.75 1.98
CA VAL A 175 17.17 2.36 2.66
C VAL A 175 17.22 2.09 4.16
N ILE A 176 17.53 0.85 4.53
CA ILE A 176 17.71 0.43 5.92
C ILE A 176 19.12 -0.08 6.04
N SER A 177 19.94 0.64 6.81
CA SER A 177 21.33 0.25 7.14
C SER A 177 21.74 0.83 8.48
N GLY A 178 22.36 0.01 9.32
CA GLY A 178 22.81 0.41 10.65
C GLY A 178 21.69 0.55 11.70
N GLN A 179 20.57 1.15 11.37
CA GLN A 179 19.34 1.11 12.17
C GLN A 179 18.49 -0.06 11.72
N LYS A 180 17.94 -0.79 12.68
CA LYS A 180 17.12 -1.97 12.41
C LYS A 180 15.66 -1.61 12.48
N LEU A 181 14.86 -2.16 11.57
CA LEU A 181 13.40 -2.08 11.61
C LEU A 181 12.86 -3.38 12.18
N VAL A 182 12.08 -3.29 13.25
CA VAL A 182 11.40 -4.44 13.85
C VAL A 182 10.01 -4.55 13.23
N LEU A 183 9.66 -5.75 12.82
CA LEU A 183 8.34 -6.12 12.34
C LEU A 183 7.75 -7.16 13.31
N GLU A 184 6.56 -6.87 13.82
CA GLU A 184 5.79 -7.82 14.60
C GLU A 184 5.18 -8.89 13.68
N ASP A 185 4.56 -9.92 14.26
CA ASP A 185 3.81 -10.88 13.48
C ASP A 185 2.67 -10.20 12.70
N THR A 186 2.46 -10.66 11.49
CA THR A 186 1.51 -10.09 10.51
C THR A 186 1.86 -8.72 9.91
N ASP A 187 2.85 -8.00 10.41
CA ASP A 187 3.34 -6.77 9.80
C ASP A 187 3.89 -7.01 8.40
N ARG A 188 3.82 -5.98 7.56
CA ARG A 188 4.22 -6.06 6.16
C ARG A 188 5.18 -4.95 5.79
N LEU A 189 6.24 -5.32 5.10
CA LEU A 189 7.17 -4.36 4.50
C LEU A 189 6.89 -4.24 3.00
N PHE A 190 6.71 -3.01 2.56
CA PHE A 190 6.40 -2.68 1.17
C PHE A 190 7.43 -1.74 0.56
N VAL A 191 7.62 -1.92 -0.75
CA VAL A 191 8.45 -1.05 -1.59
C VAL A 191 7.67 -0.68 -2.84
N TRP A 192 7.82 0.56 -3.31
CA TRP A 192 7.31 1.04 -4.60
C TRP A 192 8.32 2.00 -5.23
N CYS A 193 8.21 2.25 -6.52
CA CYS A 193 9.08 3.17 -7.23
C CYS A 193 8.29 4.08 -8.18
N SER A 194 8.94 5.08 -8.76
CA SER A 194 8.30 6.00 -9.71
C SER A 194 8.06 5.41 -11.09
N SER A 195 8.75 4.30 -11.43
CA SER A 195 8.67 3.65 -12.75
C SER A 195 8.75 2.15 -12.60
N ALA A 196 7.68 1.44 -13.00
CA ALA A 196 7.55 0.00 -12.83
C ALA A 196 8.68 -0.79 -13.50
N SER A 197 9.06 -1.90 -12.89
CA SER A 197 10.06 -2.86 -13.39
C SER A 197 11.48 -2.29 -13.57
N ASN A 198 11.74 -1.11 -13.01
CA ASN A 198 13.04 -0.43 -13.12
C ASN A 198 13.86 -0.48 -11.83
N VAL A 199 13.30 -1.05 -10.77
CA VAL A 199 13.98 -1.18 -9.48
C VAL A 199 13.88 -2.62 -9.01
N ASP A 200 15.00 -3.15 -8.52
CA ASP A 200 15.04 -4.39 -7.76
C ASP A 200 15.34 -4.08 -6.30
N ALA A 201 14.73 -4.84 -5.38
CA ALA A 201 14.97 -4.71 -3.94
C ALA A 201 15.50 -6.01 -3.35
N ILE A 202 16.46 -5.89 -2.42
CA ILE A 202 17.02 -7.00 -1.64
C ILE A 202 16.88 -6.65 -0.17
N CYS A 203 16.26 -7.53 0.60
CA CYS A 203 16.04 -7.35 2.01
C CYS A 203 16.67 -8.49 2.81
N SER A 204 17.59 -8.17 3.73
CA SER A 204 18.21 -9.11 4.66
C SER A 204 17.46 -9.06 5.99
N ILE A 205 16.98 -10.21 6.44
CA ILE A 205 16.05 -10.32 7.56
C ILE A 205 16.53 -11.39 8.54
N LEU A 206 16.39 -11.09 9.80
CA LEU A 206 16.51 -12.04 10.89
C LEU A 206 15.12 -12.39 11.40
N GLU A 207 14.65 -13.61 11.13
CA GLU A 207 13.39 -14.12 11.66
C GLU A 207 13.58 -14.82 13.00
N GLU A 208 12.65 -14.59 13.92
CA GLU A 208 12.52 -15.41 15.10
C GLU A 208 11.98 -16.79 14.70
N VAL A 209 12.70 -17.85 15.06
CA VAL A 209 12.22 -19.22 14.91
C VAL A 209 11.56 -19.63 16.23
N SER A 210 10.25 -19.74 16.21
CA SER A 210 9.45 -20.25 17.33
C SER A 210 9.59 -21.75 17.48
#